data_e520655a6ce5fc00e70830cbcf24a0f4
#
_entry.id   e520655a6ce5fc00e70830cbcf24a0f4
#
_cell.length_a   1.000
_cell.length_b   1.000
_cell.length_c   1.000
_cell.angle_alpha   90.00
_cell.angle_beta   90.00
_cell.angle_gamma   90.00
#
_symmetry.space_group_name_H-M   'P 1'
#
loop_
_entity.id
_entity.type
_entity.pdbx_description
1 polymer ?
#
loop_
_entity_poly.entity_id
_entity_poly.type
_entity_poly.pdbx_seq_one_letter_code
_entity_poly.pdbx_strand_id
1 'polypeptide(L)'
;MSTAWTAAMGAAAGAGGAMLLRRIPRGAPIPAPVCAALVAALWAMVGGRVGANLPLWWWPVPLVLAWGGVLLGSVDLVARRLPDALTLPAYQVVAGGLGIAAIGAGNVDPLARAAVGTLLWAGGYAAIRLVSPGALGGGDVKLAGSLGALTAATSWSGLLLAVLAAGALTVIVAVPARMLGYSDVPHGPAMLAAAWLVVLHPPV
;
A
#
# COMPACT_ATOMS: atom_id res chain seq x y z
N MET A 1 19.34 -9.08 10.22
CA MET A 1 18.86 -9.99 9.14
C MET A 1 19.54 -9.56 7.84
N SER A 2 20.01 -10.51 7.02
CA SER A 2 20.65 -10.14 5.74
C SER A 2 19.58 -9.79 4.69
N THR A 3 19.90 -8.86 3.79
CA THR A 3 19.07 -8.48 2.64
C THR A 3 18.67 -9.70 1.79
N ALA A 4 19.55 -10.70 1.70
CA ALA A 4 19.26 -11.94 0.99
C ALA A 4 18.13 -12.75 1.64
N TRP A 5 18.08 -12.83 2.94
CA TRP A 5 17.02 -13.52 3.69
C TRP A 5 15.65 -12.85 3.46
N THR A 6 15.58 -11.51 3.58
CA THR A 6 14.32 -10.79 3.33
C THR A 6 13.87 -10.94 1.88
N ALA A 7 14.81 -10.93 0.93
CA ALA A 7 14.49 -11.17 -0.48
C ALA A 7 13.90 -12.58 -0.71
N ALA A 8 14.53 -13.62 -0.13
CA ALA A 8 14.05 -15.00 -0.28
C ALA A 8 12.66 -15.20 0.32
N MET A 9 12.43 -14.66 1.53
CA MET A 9 11.12 -14.68 2.17
C MET A 9 10.08 -13.90 1.35
N GLY A 10 10.47 -12.76 0.78
CA GLY A 10 9.64 -11.95 -0.10
C GLY A 10 9.24 -12.69 -1.37
N ALA A 11 10.18 -13.44 -1.98
CA ALA A 11 9.88 -14.28 -3.15
C ALA A 11 8.83 -15.35 -2.83
N ALA A 12 8.99 -16.04 -1.71
CA ALA A 12 8.03 -17.07 -1.27
C ALA A 12 6.65 -16.44 -0.96
N ALA A 13 6.62 -15.31 -0.25
CA ALA A 13 5.39 -14.58 0.06
C ALA A 13 4.68 -14.09 -1.22
N GLY A 14 5.43 -13.56 -2.20
CA GLY A 14 4.89 -13.11 -3.47
C GLY A 14 4.32 -14.25 -4.30
N ALA A 15 5.00 -15.39 -4.36
CA ALA A 15 4.48 -16.58 -5.03
C ALA A 15 3.20 -17.11 -4.38
N GLY A 16 3.15 -17.16 -3.03
CA GLY A 16 1.94 -17.51 -2.28
C GLY A 16 0.80 -16.52 -2.52
N GLY A 17 1.13 -15.23 -2.58
CA GLY A 17 0.17 -14.17 -2.92
C GLY A 17 -0.46 -14.33 -4.30
N ALA A 18 0.34 -14.70 -5.32
CA ALA A 18 -0.18 -14.99 -6.66
C ALA A 18 -1.16 -16.18 -6.66
N MET A 19 -0.89 -17.20 -5.85
CA MET A 19 -1.83 -18.33 -5.67
C MET A 19 -3.12 -17.88 -4.99
N LEU A 20 -3.02 -17.02 -3.98
CA LEU A 20 -4.17 -16.43 -3.30
C LEU A 20 -5.06 -15.68 -4.30
N LEU A 21 -4.46 -14.83 -5.16
CA LEU A 21 -5.20 -14.04 -6.15
C LEU A 21 -6.04 -14.88 -7.10
N ARG A 22 -5.64 -16.13 -7.39
CA ARG A 22 -6.41 -17.06 -8.21
C ARG A 22 -7.62 -17.65 -7.49
N ARG A 23 -7.65 -17.62 -6.15
CA ARG A 23 -8.68 -18.26 -5.32
C ARG A 23 -9.73 -17.29 -4.79
N ILE A 24 -9.38 -16.01 -4.68
CA ILE A 24 -10.30 -15.00 -4.13
C ILE A 24 -11.31 -14.52 -5.17
N PRO A 25 -12.52 -14.15 -4.75
CA PRO A 25 -13.51 -13.52 -5.62
C PRO A 25 -12.97 -12.23 -6.23
N ARG A 26 -13.16 -12.05 -7.53
CA ARG A 26 -12.67 -10.88 -8.28
C ARG A 26 -11.14 -10.69 -8.27
N GLY A 27 -10.38 -11.72 -7.92
CA GLY A 27 -8.93 -11.74 -8.11
C GLY A 27 -8.55 -11.75 -9.61
N ALA A 28 -7.25 -11.77 -9.88
CA ALA A 28 -6.73 -11.86 -11.25
C ALA A 28 -5.61 -12.93 -11.32
N PRO A 29 -5.47 -13.65 -12.45
CA PRO A 29 -4.41 -14.62 -12.63
C PRO A 29 -3.09 -13.92 -12.95
N ILE A 30 -2.39 -13.46 -11.90
CA ILE A 30 -1.07 -12.86 -12.03
C ILE A 30 0.00 -13.96 -12.06
N PRO A 31 1.02 -13.89 -12.94
CA PRO A 31 2.14 -14.84 -12.93
C PRO A 31 2.89 -14.83 -11.59
N ALA A 32 3.04 -16.00 -10.97
CA ALA A 32 3.72 -16.13 -9.70
C ALA A 32 5.17 -15.56 -9.71
N PRO A 33 5.98 -15.74 -10.76
CA PRO A 33 7.32 -15.15 -10.83
C PRO A 33 7.32 -13.62 -10.74
N VAL A 34 6.30 -12.96 -11.30
CA VAL A 34 6.20 -11.49 -11.26
C VAL A 34 5.94 -11.01 -9.83
N CYS A 35 4.95 -11.60 -9.15
CA CYS A 35 4.68 -11.27 -7.75
C CYS A 35 5.88 -11.60 -6.85
N ALA A 36 6.51 -12.75 -7.08
CA ALA A 36 7.70 -13.18 -6.34
C ALA A 36 8.85 -12.17 -6.49
N ALA A 37 9.17 -11.77 -7.72
CA ALA A 37 10.26 -10.83 -7.99
C ALA A 37 9.99 -9.43 -7.39
N LEU A 38 8.77 -8.91 -7.55
CA LEU A 38 8.40 -7.60 -7.01
C LEU A 38 8.44 -7.58 -5.49
N VAL A 39 7.84 -8.58 -4.83
CA VAL A 39 7.85 -8.64 -3.36
C VAL A 39 9.27 -8.88 -2.85
N ALA A 40 10.07 -9.74 -3.49
CA ALA A 40 11.47 -9.97 -3.14
C ALA A 40 12.29 -8.67 -3.19
N ALA A 41 12.15 -7.89 -4.26
CA ALA A 41 12.86 -6.62 -4.41
C ALA A 41 12.47 -5.60 -3.32
N LEU A 42 11.18 -5.42 -3.07
CA LEU A 42 10.69 -4.52 -2.05
C LEU A 42 11.11 -4.96 -0.63
N TRP A 43 11.04 -6.25 -0.34
CA TRP A 43 11.48 -6.79 0.95
C TRP A 43 13.00 -6.71 1.13
N ALA A 44 13.78 -6.88 0.06
CA ALA A 44 15.23 -6.65 0.09
C ALA A 44 15.57 -5.20 0.46
N MET A 45 14.82 -4.22 -0.08
CA MET A 45 15.00 -2.80 0.26
C MET A 45 14.70 -2.55 1.75
N VAL A 46 13.66 -3.16 2.29
CA VAL A 46 13.35 -3.09 3.74
C VAL A 46 14.50 -3.74 4.54
N GLY A 47 14.95 -4.94 4.14
CA GLY A 47 16.03 -5.66 4.82
C GLY A 47 17.34 -4.89 4.88
N GLY A 48 17.67 -4.13 3.84
CA GLY A 48 18.85 -3.26 3.83
C GLY A 48 18.77 -2.06 4.77
N ARG A 49 17.58 -1.71 5.25
CA ARG A 49 17.36 -0.59 6.19
C ARG A 49 17.26 -1.04 7.66
N VAL A 50 17.02 -2.32 7.89
CA VAL A 50 16.91 -2.86 9.26
C VAL A 50 18.24 -2.73 9.98
N GLY A 51 18.20 -2.11 11.17
CA GLY A 51 19.39 -1.85 11.99
C GLY A 51 20.16 -0.57 11.64
N ALA A 52 19.96 0.03 10.45
CA ALA A 52 20.53 1.32 10.11
C ALA A 52 19.58 2.48 10.48
N ASN A 53 18.37 2.45 9.89
CA ASN A 53 17.38 3.54 10.03
C ASN A 53 15.95 3.02 10.29
N LEU A 54 15.77 1.70 10.39
CA LEU A 54 14.47 1.07 10.59
C LEU A 54 14.48 0.20 11.83
N PRO A 55 13.76 0.58 12.91
CA PRO A 55 13.71 -0.22 14.13
C PRO A 55 12.95 -1.53 13.90
N LEU A 56 13.31 -2.57 14.64
CA LEU A 56 12.73 -3.92 14.49
C LEU A 56 11.23 -3.95 14.71
N TRP A 57 10.69 -3.11 15.57
CA TRP A 57 9.24 -3.04 15.85
C TRP A 57 8.44 -2.43 14.71
N TRP A 58 9.07 -1.67 13.79
CA TRP A 58 8.38 -1.04 12.66
C TRP A 58 8.49 -1.82 11.34
N TRP A 59 9.54 -2.62 11.15
CA TRP A 59 9.81 -3.28 9.88
C TRP A 59 8.68 -4.17 9.34
N PRO A 60 7.79 -4.82 10.17
CA PRO A 60 6.67 -5.59 9.62
C PRO A 60 5.71 -4.73 8.78
N VAL A 61 5.57 -3.45 9.12
CA VAL A 61 4.64 -2.53 8.44
C VAL A 61 4.99 -2.36 6.95
N PRO A 62 6.21 -1.94 6.55
CA PRO A 62 6.56 -1.84 5.14
C PRO A 62 6.60 -3.19 4.42
N LEU A 63 6.89 -4.30 5.10
CA LEU A 63 6.85 -5.64 4.48
C LEU A 63 5.42 -6.04 4.11
N VAL A 64 4.47 -5.89 5.03
CA VAL A 64 3.06 -6.21 4.80
C VAL A 64 2.48 -5.30 3.71
N LEU A 65 2.78 -4.00 3.77
CA LEU A 65 2.32 -3.07 2.73
C LEU A 65 2.93 -3.39 1.36
N ALA A 66 4.21 -3.78 1.29
CA ALA A 66 4.83 -4.21 0.04
C ALA A 66 4.13 -5.44 -0.55
N TRP A 67 3.88 -6.46 0.27
CA TRP A 67 3.20 -7.67 -0.15
C TRP A 67 1.77 -7.39 -0.62
N GLY A 68 0.95 -6.77 0.23
CA GLY A 68 -0.44 -6.42 -0.11
C GLY A 68 -0.51 -5.44 -1.27
N GLY A 69 0.43 -4.48 -1.34
CA GLY A 69 0.55 -3.50 -2.41
C GLY A 69 0.84 -4.12 -3.76
N VAL A 70 1.75 -5.09 -3.84
CA VAL A 70 2.01 -5.84 -5.09
C VAL A 70 0.76 -6.60 -5.51
N LEU A 71 0.04 -7.24 -4.60
CA LEU A 71 -1.17 -7.99 -4.94
C LEU A 71 -2.28 -7.06 -5.43
N LEU A 72 -2.60 -6.01 -4.67
CA LEU A 72 -3.65 -5.04 -5.02
C LEU A 72 -3.30 -4.28 -6.30
N GLY A 73 -2.07 -3.78 -6.40
CA GLY A 73 -1.61 -3.05 -7.58
C GLY A 73 -1.62 -3.91 -8.84
N SER A 74 -1.22 -5.19 -8.74
CA SER A 74 -1.26 -6.11 -9.87
C SER A 74 -2.69 -6.39 -10.35
N VAL A 75 -3.64 -6.57 -9.42
CA VAL A 75 -5.06 -6.75 -9.80
C VAL A 75 -5.61 -5.47 -10.41
N ASP A 76 -5.28 -4.31 -9.85
CA ASP A 76 -5.76 -3.03 -10.38
C ASP A 76 -5.23 -2.75 -11.78
N LEU A 77 -3.96 -3.06 -12.05
CA LEU A 77 -3.35 -2.93 -13.38
C LEU A 77 -4.02 -3.83 -14.44
N VAL A 78 -4.40 -5.05 -14.05
CA VAL A 78 -4.97 -6.03 -14.99
C VAL A 78 -6.49 -5.90 -15.11
N ALA A 79 -7.18 -5.76 -13.98
CA ALA A 79 -8.63 -5.82 -13.91
C ALA A 79 -9.30 -4.46 -13.66
N ARG A 80 -8.52 -3.39 -13.42
CA ARG A 80 -8.98 -2.02 -13.11
C ARG A 80 -10.01 -2.00 -11.99
N ARG A 81 -9.79 -2.79 -10.96
CA ARG A 81 -10.65 -2.90 -9.79
C ARG A 81 -9.89 -3.44 -8.60
N LEU A 82 -10.23 -2.97 -7.43
CA LEU A 82 -9.68 -3.44 -6.18
C LEU A 82 -10.69 -4.40 -5.52
N PRO A 83 -10.36 -5.69 -5.35
CA PRO A 83 -11.27 -6.66 -4.76
C PRO A 83 -11.48 -6.41 -3.26
N ASP A 84 -12.75 -6.40 -2.82
CA ASP A 84 -13.11 -6.22 -1.41
C ASP A 84 -12.50 -7.31 -0.51
N ALA A 85 -12.27 -8.50 -1.07
CA ALA A 85 -11.60 -9.60 -0.39
C ALA A 85 -10.16 -9.28 0.05
N LEU A 86 -9.53 -8.24 -0.51
CA LEU A 86 -8.21 -7.75 -0.09
C LEU A 86 -8.30 -6.40 0.62
N THR A 87 -9.11 -5.46 0.12
CA THR A 87 -9.19 -4.11 0.68
C THR A 87 -9.83 -4.06 2.07
N LEU A 88 -10.84 -4.91 2.35
CA LEU A 88 -11.47 -4.93 3.67
C LEU A 88 -10.59 -5.59 4.74
N PRO A 89 -9.98 -6.77 4.53
CA PRO A 89 -9.03 -7.33 5.49
C PRO A 89 -7.78 -6.46 5.69
N ALA A 90 -7.41 -5.60 4.73
CA ALA A 90 -6.28 -4.69 4.87
C ALA A 90 -6.42 -3.80 6.11
N TYR A 91 -7.63 -3.37 6.48
CA TYR A 91 -7.86 -2.58 7.68
C TYR A 91 -7.47 -3.33 8.96
N GLN A 92 -7.85 -4.60 9.09
CA GLN A 92 -7.49 -5.43 10.25
C GLN A 92 -6.00 -5.69 10.31
N VAL A 93 -5.39 -5.98 9.16
CA VAL A 93 -3.94 -6.22 9.05
C VAL A 93 -3.16 -4.96 9.41
N VAL A 94 -3.58 -3.80 8.91
CA VAL A 94 -2.98 -2.49 9.24
C VAL A 94 -3.16 -2.17 10.72
N ALA A 95 -4.37 -2.31 11.27
CA ALA A 95 -4.63 -2.05 12.68
C ALA A 95 -3.81 -2.97 13.60
N GLY A 96 -3.73 -4.26 13.28
CA GLY A 96 -2.90 -5.23 14.01
C GLY A 96 -1.40 -4.90 13.92
N GLY A 97 -0.90 -4.58 12.73
CA GLY A 97 0.51 -4.21 12.51
C GLY A 97 0.90 -2.93 13.27
N LEU A 98 0.06 -1.90 13.22
CA LEU A 98 0.27 -0.66 13.96
C LEU A 98 0.15 -0.87 15.48
N GLY A 99 -0.77 -1.74 15.93
CA GLY A 99 -0.88 -2.12 17.34
C GLY A 99 0.38 -2.80 17.86
N ILE A 100 0.93 -3.77 17.10
CA ILE A 100 2.21 -4.43 17.44
C ILE A 100 3.35 -3.40 17.46
N ALA A 101 3.40 -2.50 16.48
CA ALA A 101 4.41 -1.46 16.41
C ALA A 101 4.31 -0.48 17.61
N ALA A 102 3.10 -0.09 18.01
CA ALA A 102 2.86 0.77 19.16
C ALA A 102 3.34 0.12 20.49
N ILE A 103 3.05 -1.17 20.66
CA ILE A 103 3.54 -1.95 21.83
C ILE A 103 5.08 -1.99 21.81
N GLY A 104 5.69 -2.30 20.67
CA GLY A 104 7.15 -2.38 20.53
C GLY A 104 7.87 -1.04 20.73
N ALA A 105 7.20 0.08 20.38
CA ALA A 105 7.71 1.43 20.58
C ALA A 105 7.42 1.99 21.98
N GLY A 106 6.47 1.40 22.72
CA GLY A 106 5.96 1.97 23.97
C GLY A 106 5.22 3.30 23.78
N ASN A 107 4.68 3.56 22.57
CA ASN A 107 4.01 4.81 22.20
C ASN A 107 2.74 4.52 21.40
N VAL A 108 1.62 5.05 21.85
CA VAL A 108 0.28 4.89 21.22
C VAL A 108 -0.12 6.05 20.32
N ASP A 109 0.60 7.16 20.30
CA ASP A 109 0.28 8.33 19.48
C ASP A 109 0.13 8.00 17.99
N PRO A 110 0.94 7.10 17.39
CA PRO A 110 0.75 6.68 16.01
C PRO A 110 -0.62 6.07 15.73
N LEU A 111 -1.27 5.43 16.71
CA LEU A 111 -2.62 4.86 16.54
C LEU A 111 -3.69 5.94 16.45
N ALA A 112 -3.59 7.01 17.26
CA ALA A 112 -4.50 8.15 17.16
C ALA A 112 -4.35 8.85 15.81
N ARG A 113 -3.10 9.09 15.36
CA ARG A 113 -2.82 9.63 14.03
C ARG A 113 -3.37 8.73 12.92
N ALA A 114 -3.22 7.41 13.05
CA ALA A 114 -3.73 6.43 12.08
C ALA A 114 -5.26 6.52 11.95
N ALA A 115 -5.98 6.59 13.05
CA ALA A 115 -7.44 6.71 13.03
C ALA A 115 -7.89 7.98 12.29
N VAL A 116 -7.29 9.12 12.62
CA VAL A 116 -7.58 10.40 11.95
C VAL A 116 -7.15 10.36 10.47
N GLY A 117 -5.97 9.80 10.15
CA GLY A 117 -5.48 9.66 8.78
C GLY A 117 -6.38 8.81 7.90
N THR A 118 -6.95 7.73 8.48
CA THR A 118 -7.99 6.93 7.81
C THR A 118 -9.17 7.80 7.39
N LEU A 119 -9.69 8.59 8.32
CA LEU A 119 -10.85 9.46 8.06
C LEU A 119 -10.53 10.56 7.05
N LEU A 120 -9.35 11.18 7.15
CA LEU A 120 -8.95 12.27 6.27
C LEU A 120 -8.78 11.81 4.81
N TRP A 121 -8.01 10.75 4.58
CA TRP A 121 -7.78 10.31 3.19
C TRP A 121 -9.02 9.64 2.60
N ALA A 122 -9.64 8.69 3.29
CA ALA A 122 -10.85 8.04 2.79
C ALA A 122 -12.03 9.02 2.69
N GLY A 123 -12.19 9.91 3.67
CA GLY A 123 -13.24 10.93 3.68
C GLY A 123 -13.07 11.93 2.54
N GLY A 124 -11.83 12.40 2.29
CA GLY A 124 -11.51 13.25 1.15
C GLY A 124 -11.85 12.59 -0.20
N TYR A 125 -11.45 11.31 -0.37
CA TYR A 125 -11.78 10.57 -1.59
C TYR A 125 -13.28 10.25 -1.71
N ALA A 126 -13.95 9.96 -0.60
CA ALA A 126 -15.40 9.80 -0.58
C ALA A 126 -16.12 11.09 -0.99
N ALA A 127 -15.66 12.25 -0.50
CA ALA A 127 -16.21 13.54 -0.87
C ALA A 127 -16.02 13.83 -2.37
N ILE A 128 -14.82 13.59 -2.92
CA ILE A 128 -14.56 13.73 -4.37
C ILE A 128 -15.51 12.81 -5.16
N ARG A 129 -15.67 11.56 -4.74
CA ARG A 129 -16.55 10.59 -5.40
C ARG A 129 -18.03 11.00 -5.34
N LEU A 130 -18.47 11.62 -4.24
CA LEU A 130 -19.85 12.12 -4.12
C LEU A 130 -20.12 13.29 -5.09
N VAL A 131 -19.15 14.19 -5.22
CA VAL A 131 -19.25 15.35 -6.13
C VAL A 131 -19.07 14.93 -7.59
N SER A 132 -18.18 13.96 -7.85
CA SER A 132 -17.84 13.47 -9.20
C SER A 132 -17.72 11.93 -9.22
N PRO A 133 -18.85 11.21 -9.35
CA PRO A 133 -18.88 9.74 -9.24
C PRO A 133 -17.97 8.98 -10.22
N GLY A 134 -17.63 9.61 -11.36
CA GLY A 134 -16.71 9.05 -12.36
C GLY A 134 -15.23 9.32 -12.10
N ALA A 135 -14.88 10.21 -11.16
CA ALA A 135 -13.49 10.63 -10.94
C ALA A 135 -12.66 9.60 -10.15
N LEU A 136 -13.29 8.86 -9.23
CA LEU A 136 -12.61 7.90 -8.36
C LEU A 136 -13.39 6.59 -8.21
N GLY A 137 -12.68 5.48 -8.26
CA GLY A 137 -13.20 4.15 -7.98
C GLY A 137 -13.60 3.98 -6.51
N GLY A 138 -14.67 3.19 -6.24
CA GLY A 138 -15.04 2.85 -4.86
C GLY A 138 -13.97 2.02 -4.13
N GLY A 139 -13.14 1.31 -4.89
CA GLY A 139 -11.98 0.59 -4.38
C GLY A 139 -10.89 1.52 -3.87
N ASP A 140 -10.64 2.64 -4.58
CA ASP A 140 -9.64 3.64 -4.18
C ASP A 140 -10.03 4.33 -2.88
N VAL A 141 -11.31 4.60 -2.66
CA VAL A 141 -11.82 5.15 -1.40
C VAL A 141 -11.54 4.20 -0.23
N LYS A 142 -11.78 2.89 -0.42
CA LYS A 142 -11.49 1.88 0.61
C LYS A 142 -9.99 1.75 0.85
N LEU A 143 -9.19 1.72 -0.22
CA LEU A 143 -7.73 1.65 -0.12
C LEU A 143 -7.17 2.89 0.59
N ALA A 144 -7.68 4.07 0.29
CA ALA A 144 -7.27 5.33 0.89
C ALA A 144 -7.35 5.31 2.43
N GLY A 145 -8.34 4.62 3.00
CA GLY A 145 -8.46 4.52 4.46
C GLY A 145 -7.31 3.75 5.10
N SER A 146 -6.96 2.57 4.59
CA SER A 146 -5.85 1.78 5.12
C SER A 146 -4.49 2.45 4.89
N LEU A 147 -4.29 3.09 3.73
CA LEU A 147 -3.07 3.85 3.44
C LEU A 147 -2.98 5.14 4.27
N GLY A 148 -4.12 5.80 4.52
CA GLY A 148 -4.21 6.96 5.41
C GLY A 148 -3.81 6.61 6.84
N ALA A 149 -4.23 5.45 7.34
CA ALA A 149 -3.78 4.95 8.64
C ALA A 149 -2.26 4.80 8.70
N LEU A 150 -1.68 4.09 7.73
CA LEU A 150 -0.24 3.81 7.71
C LEU A 150 0.60 5.07 7.60
N THR A 151 0.26 5.95 6.67
CA THR A 151 1.05 7.15 6.40
C THR A 151 0.93 8.21 7.49
N ALA A 152 -0.26 8.40 8.07
CA ALA A 152 -0.44 9.29 9.22
C ALA A 152 0.21 8.74 10.50
N ALA A 153 0.28 7.41 10.66
CA ALA A 153 1.01 6.80 11.77
C ALA A 153 2.49 7.21 11.76
N THR A 154 3.12 7.36 10.59
CA THR A 154 4.50 7.84 10.50
C THR A 154 4.59 9.33 10.87
N SER A 155 3.82 10.18 10.21
CA SER A 155 3.74 11.62 10.50
C SER A 155 2.60 12.28 9.70
N TRP A 156 2.17 13.48 10.11
CA TRP A 156 1.22 14.28 9.33
C TRP A 156 1.79 14.71 7.97
N SER A 157 3.07 15.04 7.91
CA SER A 157 3.76 15.31 6.64
C SER A 157 3.83 14.07 5.76
N GLY A 158 3.99 12.88 6.34
CA GLY A 158 3.94 11.60 5.63
C GLY A 158 2.59 11.37 4.96
N LEU A 159 1.48 11.62 5.65
CA LEU A 159 0.15 11.55 5.06
C LEU A 159 0.02 12.52 3.87
N LEU A 160 0.39 13.79 4.07
CA LEU A 160 0.30 14.80 3.02
C LEU A 160 1.16 14.44 1.81
N LEU A 161 2.42 14.03 2.03
CA LEU A 161 3.32 13.60 0.97
C LEU A 161 2.77 12.39 0.21
N ALA A 162 2.18 11.41 0.90
CA ALA A 162 1.60 10.24 0.25
C ALA A 162 0.42 10.62 -0.65
N VAL A 163 -0.48 11.48 -0.17
CA VAL A 163 -1.64 11.96 -0.95
C VAL A 163 -1.19 12.72 -2.18
N LEU A 164 -0.26 13.69 -2.03
CA LEU A 164 0.26 14.50 -3.14
C LEU A 164 1.06 13.64 -4.13
N ALA A 165 1.92 12.76 -3.64
CA ALA A 165 2.70 11.87 -4.48
C ALA A 165 1.82 10.87 -5.26
N ALA A 166 0.77 10.33 -4.64
CA ALA A 166 -0.18 9.46 -5.32
C ALA A 166 -0.86 10.18 -6.50
N GLY A 167 -1.32 11.41 -6.28
CA GLY A 167 -1.88 12.25 -7.33
C GLY A 167 -0.86 12.56 -8.43
N ALA A 168 0.33 13.01 -8.06
CA ALA A 168 1.39 13.35 -9.00
C ALA A 168 1.82 12.14 -9.85
N LEU A 169 2.06 10.98 -9.24
CA LEU A 169 2.40 9.75 -9.94
C LEU A 169 1.30 9.33 -10.92
N THR A 170 0.03 9.45 -10.52
CA THR A 170 -1.10 9.16 -11.42
C THR A 170 -1.08 10.09 -12.64
N VAL A 171 -0.87 11.39 -12.45
CA VAL A 171 -0.80 12.37 -13.56
C VAL A 171 0.40 12.07 -14.46
N ILE A 172 1.57 11.79 -13.89
CA ILE A 172 2.80 11.45 -14.63
C ILE A 172 2.58 10.23 -15.54
N VAL A 173 1.81 9.25 -15.09
CA VAL A 173 1.49 8.05 -15.90
C VAL A 173 0.32 8.33 -16.85
N ALA A 174 -0.70 9.07 -16.39
CA ALA A 174 -1.92 9.32 -17.18
C ALA A 174 -1.68 10.21 -18.40
N VAL A 175 -0.80 11.22 -18.29
CA VAL A 175 -0.54 12.13 -19.42
C VAL A 175 0.03 11.37 -20.63
N PRO A 176 1.16 10.64 -20.53
CA PRO A 176 1.68 9.89 -21.67
C PRO A 176 0.73 8.75 -22.11
N ALA A 177 0.03 8.09 -21.17
CA ALA A 177 -0.93 7.05 -21.51
C ALA A 177 -2.05 7.59 -22.41
N ARG A 178 -2.58 8.78 -22.10
CA ARG A 178 -3.59 9.44 -22.94
C ARG A 178 -3.06 9.82 -24.31
N MET A 179 -1.81 10.26 -24.41
CA MET A 179 -1.15 10.54 -25.70
C MET A 179 -1.02 9.28 -26.57
N LEU A 180 -0.95 8.10 -25.93
CA LEU A 180 -0.93 6.79 -26.60
C LEU A 180 -2.33 6.20 -26.83
N GLY A 181 -3.40 6.94 -26.53
CA GLY A 181 -4.79 6.52 -26.77
C GLY A 181 -5.45 5.72 -25.64
N TYR A 182 -4.80 5.59 -24.48
CA TYR A 182 -5.42 4.97 -23.30
C TYR A 182 -6.32 5.96 -22.57
N SER A 183 -7.59 5.63 -22.35
CA SER A 183 -8.56 6.51 -21.68
C SER A 183 -8.42 6.53 -20.17
N ASP A 184 -8.04 5.39 -19.57
CA ASP A 184 -8.08 5.18 -18.13
C ASP A 184 -6.76 4.63 -17.61
N VAL A 185 -6.26 5.24 -16.51
CA VAL A 185 -5.07 4.79 -15.78
C VAL A 185 -5.48 4.42 -14.36
N PRO A 186 -5.14 3.22 -13.88
CA PRO A 186 -5.45 2.81 -12.52
C PRO A 186 -4.69 3.67 -11.51
N HIS A 187 -5.42 4.18 -10.51
CA HIS A 187 -4.87 5.06 -9.46
C HIS A 187 -4.25 4.29 -8.29
N GLY A 188 -4.75 3.09 -8.01
CA GLY A 188 -4.31 2.25 -6.90
C GLY A 188 -2.80 2.02 -6.82
N PRO A 189 -2.10 1.65 -7.90
CA PRO A 189 -0.65 1.46 -7.88
C PRO A 189 0.13 2.70 -7.45
N ALA A 190 -0.31 3.89 -7.87
CA ALA A 190 0.32 5.16 -7.48
C ALA A 190 0.13 5.44 -5.97
N MET A 191 -1.08 5.18 -5.43
CA MET A 191 -1.37 5.29 -4.00
C MET A 191 -0.49 4.35 -3.17
N LEU A 192 -0.40 3.08 -3.59
CA LEU A 192 0.39 2.05 -2.91
C LEU A 192 1.89 2.37 -2.92
N ALA A 193 2.43 2.82 -4.06
CA ALA A 193 3.83 3.21 -4.18
C ALA A 193 4.15 4.42 -3.29
N ALA A 194 3.32 5.46 -3.32
CA ALA A 194 3.50 6.65 -2.51
C ALA A 194 3.46 6.33 -1.00
N ALA A 195 2.48 5.55 -0.56
CA ALA A 195 2.36 5.14 0.83
C ALA A 195 3.55 4.26 1.27
N TRP A 196 4.00 3.33 0.41
CA TRP A 196 5.13 2.47 0.74
C TRP A 196 6.43 3.25 0.94
N LEU A 197 6.69 4.26 0.11
CA LEU A 197 7.86 5.13 0.28
C LEU A 197 7.83 5.89 1.62
N VAL A 198 6.65 6.32 2.05
CA VAL A 198 6.48 7.00 3.35
C VAL A 198 6.76 6.06 4.51
N VAL A 199 6.20 4.85 4.50
CA VAL A 199 6.35 3.90 5.63
C VAL A 199 7.74 3.27 5.71
N LEU A 200 8.62 3.51 4.75
CA LEU A 200 10.06 3.19 4.88
C LEU A 200 10.75 4.04 5.97
N HIS A 201 10.08 5.06 6.50
CA HIS A 201 10.52 5.84 7.64
C HIS A 201 9.65 5.46 8.87
N PRO A 202 10.26 5.22 10.04
CA PRO A 202 9.49 4.93 11.25
C PRO A 202 8.74 6.19 11.72
N PRO A 203 7.71 6.02 12.59
CA PRO A 203 7.04 7.14 13.23
C PRO A 203 8.00 8.05 14.01
N VAL A 204 7.75 9.37 13.93
CA VAL A 204 8.40 10.42 14.71
C VAL A 204 7.46 10.93 15.77
#